data_3735fa222ea7264bef5a155d67f5c6c1
#
_entry.id   3735fa222ea7264bef5a155d67f5c6c1
#
_cell.length_a   1.000
_cell.length_b   1.000
_cell.length_c   1.000
_cell.angle_alpha   90.00
_cell.angle_beta   90.00
_cell.angle_gamma   90.00
#
_symmetry.space_group_name_H-M   'P 1'
#
loop_
_entity.id
_entity.type
_entity.pdbx_description
1 polymer ?
#
loop_
_entity_poly.entity_id
_entity_poly.type
_entity_poly.pdbx_seq_one_letter_code
_entity_poly.pdbx_strand_id
1 'polypeptide(L)'
;MFGNIVLETKLLVEYLNHTGTKKYKKLLKKLSFPYSTNKKQWVEAKALGLNQRTYDQIIPLLMNEGERDFSLEELASKSALKVILTEDPTKRLPYVHYKDGMINNHITIQIDANDSRDDLKVYLELLCRDASKVTICDNYFAENWNNTKSLFYSILPRNNLLIEYAETPAMLNVLLNSSKITNTFVQGIYAGWSTQQTVYPKYLNCHDRYLLIEMPGHKVEILLSSGFEHIWKTNPKELTCVFRNVG
;
A
#
# COMPACT_ATOMS: atom_id res chain seq x y z
N MET A 1 13.69 2.74 -12.89
CA MET A 1 12.89 3.67 -12.03
C MET A 1 11.60 2.97 -11.71
N PHE A 2 11.34 2.68 -10.44
CA PHE A 2 10.11 2.02 -10.06
C PHE A 2 8.97 3.03 -10.02
N GLY A 3 7.87 2.71 -10.72
CA GLY A 3 6.64 3.50 -10.67
C GLY A 3 5.84 3.22 -9.42
N ASN A 4 4.69 3.89 -9.30
CA ASN A 4 3.81 3.72 -8.15
C ASN A 4 2.97 2.44 -8.21
N ILE A 5 2.74 1.92 -9.40
CA ILE A 5 1.84 0.79 -9.71
C ILE A 5 2.33 0.02 -10.92
N VAL A 6 1.72 -1.13 -11.17
CA VAL A 6 1.88 -1.93 -12.41
C VAL A 6 0.56 -1.96 -13.17
N LEU A 7 0.62 -2.05 -14.49
CA LEU A 7 -0.54 -2.32 -15.33
C LEU A 7 -0.58 -3.82 -15.67
N GLU A 8 -1.75 -4.41 -15.73
CA GLU A 8 -1.91 -5.70 -16.40
C GLU A 8 -1.60 -5.57 -17.90
N THR A 9 -1.01 -6.59 -18.53
CA THR A 9 -0.46 -6.48 -19.91
C THR A 9 -1.51 -6.00 -20.93
N LYS A 10 -2.78 -6.42 -20.80
CA LYS A 10 -3.86 -5.93 -21.64
C LYS A 10 -4.12 -4.43 -21.48
N LEU A 11 -4.08 -3.92 -20.25
CA LEU A 11 -4.24 -2.49 -19.99
C LEU A 11 -3.05 -1.68 -20.51
N LEU A 12 -1.84 -2.23 -20.45
CA LEU A 12 -0.65 -1.62 -21.04
C LEU A 12 -0.81 -1.45 -22.55
N VAL A 13 -1.26 -2.49 -23.26
CA VAL A 13 -1.53 -2.42 -24.71
C VAL A 13 -2.58 -1.37 -25.02
N GLU A 14 -3.70 -1.37 -24.29
CA GLU A 14 -4.76 -0.37 -24.46
C GLU A 14 -4.25 1.06 -24.23
N TYR A 15 -3.47 1.26 -23.18
CA TYR A 15 -2.90 2.55 -22.84
C TYR A 15 -1.94 3.08 -23.94
N LEU A 16 -1.16 2.20 -24.55
CA LEU A 16 -0.13 2.59 -25.52
C LEU A 16 -0.67 2.69 -26.96
N ASN A 17 -1.67 1.86 -27.35
CA ASN A 17 -2.20 1.83 -28.70
C ASN A 17 -3.38 2.78 -28.93
N HIS A 18 -4.20 3.03 -27.91
CA HIS A 18 -5.53 3.63 -28.07
C HIS A 18 -5.66 5.01 -27.44
N THR A 19 -4.71 5.91 -27.78
CA THR A 19 -4.77 7.31 -27.37
C THR A 19 -6.06 7.98 -27.80
N GLY A 20 -6.74 8.66 -26.87
CA GLY A 20 -7.99 9.39 -27.15
C GLY A 20 -9.28 8.64 -26.83
N THR A 21 -9.25 7.33 -26.61
CA THR A 21 -10.43 6.57 -26.16
C THR A 21 -10.89 6.98 -24.75
N LYS A 22 -12.16 6.70 -24.40
CA LYS A 22 -12.67 6.91 -23.04
C LYS A 22 -11.87 6.09 -22.01
N LYS A 23 -11.43 4.89 -22.38
CA LYS A 23 -10.63 4.02 -21.54
C LYS A 23 -9.23 4.60 -21.31
N TYR A 24 -8.56 5.05 -22.38
CA TYR A 24 -7.28 5.76 -22.28
C TYR A 24 -7.37 6.97 -21.34
N LYS A 25 -8.40 7.82 -21.49
CA LYS A 25 -8.60 9.00 -20.64
C LYS A 25 -8.79 8.63 -19.16
N LYS A 26 -9.46 7.52 -18.86
CA LYS A 26 -9.59 7.00 -17.49
C LYS A 26 -8.26 6.48 -16.96
N LEU A 27 -7.52 5.72 -17.76
CA LEU A 27 -6.19 5.22 -17.40
C LEU A 27 -5.22 6.38 -17.18
N LEU A 28 -5.21 7.38 -18.06
CA LEU A 28 -4.35 8.55 -17.93
C LEU A 28 -4.55 9.30 -16.62
N LYS A 29 -5.80 9.43 -16.16
CA LYS A 29 -6.09 10.04 -14.84
C LYS A 29 -5.51 9.23 -13.67
N LYS A 30 -5.37 7.92 -13.81
CA LYS A 30 -4.84 7.02 -12.78
C LYS A 30 -3.31 6.85 -12.89
N LEU A 31 -2.77 7.13 -14.05
CA LEU A 31 -1.35 7.04 -14.38
C LEU A 31 -0.67 8.42 -14.40
N SER A 32 -1.13 9.36 -13.59
CA SER A 32 -0.45 10.67 -13.45
C SER A 32 1.02 10.52 -12.97
N PHE A 33 1.43 9.32 -12.61
CA PHE A 33 2.79 8.94 -12.21
C PHE A 33 3.32 7.77 -13.04
N PRO A 34 4.64 7.59 -13.11
CA PRO A 34 5.24 6.50 -13.85
C PRO A 34 4.75 5.15 -13.31
N TYR A 35 4.35 4.27 -14.20
CA TYR A 35 4.08 2.86 -13.89
C TYR A 35 5.36 2.03 -14.08
N SER A 36 5.49 0.96 -13.32
CA SER A 36 6.57 -0.01 -13.50
C SER A 36 6.22 -0.97 -14.62
N THR A 37 7.21 -1.31 -15.44
CA THR A 37 7.11 -2.29 -16.53
C THR A 37 8.46 -2.97 -16.73
N ASN A 38 8.49 -4.09 -17.45
CA ASN A 38 9.72 -4.81 -17.74
C ASN A 38 9.70 -5.46 -19.14
N LYS A 39 10.84 -6.04 -19.54
CA LYS A 39 11.00 -6.72 -20.83
C LYS A 39 9.97 -7.83 -21.04
N LYS A 40 9.76 -8.70 -20.05
CA LYS A 40 8.80 -9.82 -20.13
C LYS A 40 7.40 -9.32 -20.48
N GLN A 41 6.94 -8.30 -19.73
CA GLN A 41 5.62 -7.69 -19.99
C GLN A 41 5.53 -7.09 -21.41
N TRP A 42 6.59 -6.46 -21.92
CA TRP A 42 6.58 -5.88 -23.27
C TRP A 42 6.56 -6.95 -24.36
N VAL A 43 7.24 -8.09 -24.16
CA VAL A 43 7.15 -9.24 -25.07
C VAL A 43 5.72 -9.78 -25.12
N GLU A 44 5.07 -9.95 -23.96
CA GLU A 44 3.67 -10.35 -23.87
C GLU A 44 2.74 -9.30 -24.51
N ALA A 45 2.98 -8.00 -24.28
CA ALA A 45 2.21 -6.91 -24.87
C ALA A 45 2.32 -6.93 -26.41
N LYS A 46 3.50 -7.25 -26.95
CA LYS A 46 3.71 -7.41 -28.39
C LYS A 46 2.84 -8.52 -28.96
N ALA A 47 2.78 -9.67 -28.29
CA ALA A 47 1.92 -10.79 -28.68
C ALA A 47 0.43 -10.42 -28.61
N LEU A 48 0.03 -9.49 -27.76
CA LEU A 48 -1.32 -8.96 -27.63
C LEU A 48 -1.63 -7.77 -28.57
N GLY A 49 -0.73 -7.45 -29.50
CA GLY A 49 -0.99 -6.45 -30.54
C GLY A 49 -0.45 -5.04 -30.23
N LEU A 50 0.53 -4.91 -29.30
CA LEU A 50 1.22 -3.64 -29.12
C LEU A 50 1.88 -3.18 -30.44
N ASN A 51 1.73 -1.88 -30.74
CA ASN A 51 2.29 -1.26 -31.93
C ASN A 51 3.80 -1.54 -32.05
N GLN A 52 4.24 -1.96 -33.26
CA GLN A 52 5.64 -2.34 -33.53
C GLN A 52 6.61 -1.20 -33.23
N ARG A 53 6.30 0.01 -33.71
CA ARG A 53 7.16 1.17 -33.51
C ARG A 53 7.37 1.48 -32.02
N THR A 54 6.30 1.42 -31.23
CA THR A 54 6.34 1.62 -29.77
C THR A 54 7.18 0.54 -29.09
N TYR A 55 7.01 -0.72 -29.50
CA TYR A 55 7.80 -1.84 -29.00
C TYR A 55 9.30 -1.64 -29.27
N ASP A 56 9.67 -1.33 -30.53
CA ASP A 56 11.07 -1.20 -30.95
C ASP A 56 11.79 -0.03 -30.26
N GLN A 57 11.07 1.01 -29.87
CA GLN A 57 11.62 2.15 -29.14
C GLN A 57 11.96 1.83 -27.68
N ILE A 58 11.18 1.00 -27.03
CA ILE A 58 11.27 0.81 -25.58
C ILE A 58 12.03 -0.48 -25.22
N ILE A 59 11.88 -1.55 -26.00
CA ILE A 59 12.48 -2.84 -25.64
C ILE A 59 14.00 -2.77 -25.40
N PRO A 60 14.81 -2.00 -26.17
CA PRO A 60 16.24 -1.91 -25.93
C PRO A 60 16.59 -1.32 -24.56
N LEU A 61 15.74 -0.42 -24.02
CA LEU A 61 15.93 0.20 -22.72
C LEU A 61 15.70 -0.80 -21.56
N LEU A 62 14.84 -1.79 -21.79
CA LEU A 62 14.47 -2.79 -20.79
C LEU A 62 15.35 -4.05 -20.79
N MET A 63 16.22 -4.19 -21.80
CA MET A 63 17.05 -5.39 -21.97
C MET A 63 18.07 -5.62 -20.85
N ASN A 64 18.59 -4.53 -20.27
CA ASN A 64 19.65 -4.55 -19.28
C ASN A 64 19.13 -4.31 -17.84
N GLU A 65 17.81 -4.22 -17.64
CA GLU A 65 17.26 -4.05 -16.30
C GLU A 65 17.26 -5.37 -15.52
N GLY A 66 17.53 -5.29 -14.20
CA GLY A 66 17.58 -6.45 -13.32
C GLY A 66 16.24 -7.19 -13.20
N GLU A 67 15.12 -6.44 -13.32
CA GLU A 67 13.76 -6.93 -13.19
C GLU A 67 13.12 -7.37 -14.52
N ARG A 68 13.92 -7.52 -15.57
CA ARG A 68 13.46 -7.78 -16.96
C ARG A 68 12.53 -8.98 -17.10
N ASP A 69 12.68 -9.99 -16.27
CA ASP A 69 11.98 -11.27 -16.36
C ASP A 69 10.98 -11.49 -15.18
N PHE A 70 10.75 -10.48 -14.35
CA PHE A 70 9.81 -10.56 -13.23
C PHE A 70 8.37 -10.78 -13.71
N SER A 71 7.57 -11.50 -12.91
CA SER A 71 6.11 -11.51 -13.03
C SER A 71 5.52 -10.13 -12.72
N LEU A 72 4.23 -9.93 -13.01
CA LEU A 72 3.55 -8.67 -12.67
C LEU A 72 3.50 -8.45 -11.15
N GLU A 73 3.33 -9.52 -10.38
CA GLU A 73 3.30 -9.49 -8.92
C GLU A 73 4.68 -9.15 -8.33
N GLU A 74 5.75 -9.76 -8.86
CA GLU A 74 7.12 -9.44 -8.47
C GLU A 74 7.44 -7.98 -8.80
N LEU A 75 7.03 -7.50 -9.98
CA LEU A 75 7.22 -6.10 -10.39
C LEU A 75 6.40 -5.15 -9.50
N ALA A 76 5.16 -5.51 -9.20
CA ALA A 76 4.31 -4.72 -8.30
C ALA A 76 4.89 -4.67 -6.89
N SER A 77 5.51 -5.75 -6.40
CA SER A 77 6.14 -5.77 -5.08
C SER A 77 7.24 -4.71 -4.91
N LYS A 78 7.83 -4.24 -6.02
CA LYS A 78 8.84 -3.16 -6.06
C LYS A 78 8.24 -1.77 -6.25
N SER A 79 6.95 -1.67 -6.57
CA SER A 79 6.28 -0.36 -6.72
C SER A 79 5.82 0.19 -5.37
N ALA A 80 5.58 1.51 -5.29
CA ALA A 80 5.21 2.16 -4.03
C ALA A 80 3.92 1.60 -3.42
N LEU A 81 2.87 1.46 -4.23
CA LEU A 81 1.56 0.99 -3.75
C LEU A 81 1.40 -0.53 -3.91
N LYS A 82 2.35 -1.22 -4.52
CA LYS A 82 2.35 -2.69 -4.71
C LYS A 82 1.07 -3.23 -5.32
N VAL A 83 0.46 -2.49 -6.26
CA VAL A 83 -0.78 -2.89 -6.93
C VAL A 83 -0.62 -3.06 -8.43
N ILE A 84 -1.50 -3.88 -8.98
CA ILE A 84 -1.65 -4.14 -10.41
C ILE A 84 -3.03 -3.67 -10.85
N LEU A 85 -3.10 -2.70 -11.76
CA LEU A 85 -4.39 -2.32 -12.35
C LEU A 85 -4.83 -3.40 -13.34
N THR A 86 -6.08 -3.84 -13.21
CA THR A 86 -6.70 -4.89 -14.03
C THR A 86 -8.02 -4.44 -14.63
N GLU A 87 -8.46 -5.14 -15.67
CA GLU A 87 -9.82 -5.03 -16.22
C GLU A 87 -10.80 -6.01 -15.58
N ASP A 88 -10.30 -7.02 -14.90
CA ASP A 88 -11.10 -8.06 -14.28
C ASP A 88 -11.60 -7.61 -12.90
N PRO A 89 -12.92 -7.37 -12.74
CA PRO A 89 -13.49 -6.92 -11.49
C PRO A 89 -13.57 -8.02 -10.42
N THR A 90 -13.26 -9.27 -10.77
CA THR A 90 -13.31 -10.41 -9.83
C THR A 90 -11.98 -10.62 -9.11
N LYS A 91 -10.89 -10.03 -9.62
CA LYS A 91 -9.57 -10.13 -9.00
C LYS A 91 -9.52 -9.36 -7.68
N ARG A 92 -8.81 -9.93 -6.72
CA ARG A 92 -8.58 -9.38 -5.38
C ARG A 92 -7.21 -8.73 -5.27
N LEU A 93 -7.00 -7.93 -4.24
CA LEU A 93 -5.69 -7.34 -3.94
C LEU A 93 -4.55 -8.37 -4.07
N PRO A 94 -3.43 -7.98 -4.67
CA PRO A 94 -3.01 -6.65 -5.09
C PRO A 94 -3.58 -6.15 -6.43
N TYR A 95 -4.51 -6.86 -7.05
CA TYR A 95 -5.17 -6.40 -8.26
C TYR A 95 -6.30 -5.43 -7.92
N VAL A 96 -6.31 -4.28 -8.60
CA VAL A 96 -7.32 -3.23 -8.44
C VAL A 96 -7.94 -2.96 -9.80
N HIS A 97 -9.27 -3.02 -9.86
CA HIS A 97 -9.95 -2.76 -11.12
C HIS A 97 -9.76 -1.30 -11.55
N TYR A 98 -9.42 -1.08 -12.82
CA TYR A 98 -9.03 0.25 -13.31
C TYR A 98 -10.13 1.32 -13.22
N LYS A 99 -11.38 0.95 -12.99
CA LYS A 99 -12.50 1.88 -12.76
C LYS A 99 -12.63 2.29 -11.30
N ASP A 100 -12.09 1.49 -10.38
CA ASP A 100 -12.22 1.75 -8.96
C ASP A 100 -11.39 2.96 -8.52
N GLY A 101 -11.74 3.51 -7.38
CA GLY A 101 -11.42 4.81 -6.83
C GLY A 101 -9.97 5.30 -6.77
N MET A 102 -9.15 5.02 -7.75
CA MET A 102 -7.79 5.55 -7.83
C MET A 102 -7.80 6.94 -8.46
N ILE A 103 -7.59 7.97 -7.67
CA ILE A 103 -7.44 9.36 -8.12
C ILE A 103 -6.13 9.91 -7.57
N ASN A 104 -5.27 10.44 -8.45
CA ASN A 104 -4.05 11.18 -8.07
C ASN A 104 -3.17 10.48 -7.03
N ASN A 105 -2.55 9.35 -7.39
CA ASN A 105 -1.55 8.67 -6.57
C ASN A 105 -2.07 8.08 -5.24
N HIS A 106 -3.35 7.82 -5.12
CA HIS A 106 -3.91 7.12 -3.97
C HIS A 106 -4.92 6.05 -4.40
N ILE A 107 -5.08 5.04 -3.55
CA ILE A 107 -6.11 4.00 -3.68
C ILE A 107 -7.07 4.19 -2.52
N THR A 108 -8.36 4.15 -2.79
CA THR A 108 -9.40 4.12 -1.76
C THR A 108 -10.06 2.75 -1.78
N ILE A 109 -10.09 2.10 -0.63
CA ILE A 109 -10.80 0.84 -0.39
C ILE A 109 -11.87 1.10 0.64
N GLN A 110 -13.10 0.77 0.30
CA GLN A 110 -14.24 0.81 1.22
C GLN A 110 -14.66 -0.62 1.53
N ILE A 111 -14.85 -0.92 2.81
CA ILE A 111 -15.19 -2.26 3.31
C ILE A 111 -16.38 -2.11 4.25
N ASP A 112 -17.51 -2.70 3.88
CA ASP A 112 -18.71 -2.64 4.68
C ASP A 112 -18.57 -3.45 5.98
N ALA A 113 -19.43 -3.19 6.96
CA ALA A 113 -19.33 -3.82 8.27
C ALA A 113 -19.33 -5.36 8.23
N ASN A 114 -20.05 -5.94 7.26
CA ASN A 114 -20.19 -7.40 7.11
C ASN A 114 -19.17 -8.05 6.18
N ASP A 115 -18.31 -7.25 5.51
CA ASP A 115 -17.32 -7.76 4.59
C ASP A 115 -16.10 -8.33 5.33
N SER A 116 -15.45 -9.34 4.73
CA SER A 116 -14.18 -9.85 5.23
C SER A 116 -13.09 -8.78 5.16
N ARG A 117 -12.22 -8.77 6.17
CA ARG A 117 -11.00 -7.93 6.24
C ARG A 117 -9.75 -8.66 5.77
N ASP A 118 -9.86 -9.89 5.27
CA ASP A 118 -8.70 -10.73 4.99
C ASP A 118 -7.89 -10.19 3.81
N ASP A 119 -8.54 -9.73 2.74
CA ASP A 119 -7.85 -9.08 1.62
C ASP A 119 -7.09 -7.82 2.06
N LEU A 120 -7.67 -7.03 2.97
CA LEU A 120 -7.01 -5.86 3.55
C LEU A 120 -5.79 -6.27 4.39
N LYS A 121 -5.89 -7.30 5.22
CA LYS A 121 -4.78 -7.80 6.05
C LYS A 121 -3.62 -8.27 5.17
N VAL A 122 -3.91 -9.08 4.14
CA VAL A 122 -2.92 -9.55 3.18
C VAL A 122 -2.24 -8.37 2.45
N TYR A 123 -3.01 -7.37 2.09
CA TYR A 123 -2.46 -6.18 1.42
C TYR A 123 -1.60 -5.32 2.37
N LEU A 124 -2.01 -5.13 3.62
CA LEU A 124 -1.21 -4.45 4.63
C LEU A 124 0.12 -5.19 4.90
N GLU A 125 0.09 -6.52 4.99
CA GLU A 125 1.29 -7.34 5.12
C GLU A 125 2.22 -7.16 3.91
N LEU A 126 1.67 -7.18 2.69
CA LEU A 126 2.41 -6.94 1.46
C LEU A 126 3.09 -5.56 1.46
N LEU A 127 2.37 -4.50 1.87
CA LEU A 127 2.90 -3.14 1.96
C LEU A 127 4.04 -3.04 2.99
N CYS A 128 3.87 -3.69 4.15
CA CYS A 128 4.86 -3.65 5.23
C CYS A 128 6.09 -4.54 4.98
N ARG A 129 6.08 -5.46 4.02
CA ARG A 129 7.12 -6.49 3.83
C ARG A 129 8.54 -5.96 3.86
N ASP A 130 8.79 -4.83 3.17
CA ASP A 130 10.12 -4.23 3.04
C ASP A 130 10.29 -2.98 3.91
N ALA A 131 9.39 -2.77 4.88
CA ALA A 131 9.43 -1.61 5.74
C ALA A 131 10.67 -1.61 6.62
N SER A 132 11.33 -0.47 6.70
CA SER A 132 12.38 -0.18 7.69
C SER A 132 11.85 0.63 8.87
N LYS A 133 10.74 1.33 8.66
CA LYS A 133 10.05 2.08 9.70
C LYS A 133 8.54 2.07 9.48
N VAL A 134 7.78 1.95 10.56
CA VAL A 134 6.33 2.10 10.60
C VAL A 134 5.95 3.07 11.71
N THR A 135 5.08 4.05 11.39
CA THR A 135 4.59 5.00 12.39
C THR A 135 3.09 4.88 12.56
N ILE A 136 2.64 4.63 13.78
CA ILE A 136 1.24 4.54 14.18
C ILE A 136 0.81 5.92 14.69
N CYS A 137 -0.14 6.56 14.02
CA CYS A 137 -0.73 7.86 14.40
C CYS A 137 -2.19 7.65 14.81
N ASP A 138 -2.41 7.13 15.98
CA ASP A 138 -3.70 6.90 16.61
C ASP A 138 -3.55 6.98 18.13
N ASN A 139 -4.09 8.03 18.74
CA ASN A 139 -4.02 8.23 20.19
C ASN A 139 -4.73 7.13 21.00
N TYR A 140 -5.68 6.43 20.35
CA TYR A 140 -6.51 5.41 20.97
C TYR A 140 -6.11 3.98 20.57
N PHE A 141 -4.98 3.82 19.88
CA PHE A 141 -4.53 2.52 19.39
C PHE A 141 -4.47 1.46 20.51
N ALA A 142 -3.93 1.81 21.66
CA ALA A 142 -3.80 0.91 22.79
C ALA A 142 -5.10 0.73 23.62
N GLU A 143 -6.14 1.54 23.40
CA GLU A 143 -7.43 1.38 24.08
C GLU A 143 -8.09 0.04 23.71
N ASN A 144 -7.97 -0.35 22.46
CA ASN A 144 -8.48 -1.63 21.95
C ASN A 144 -7.36 -2.67 21.76
N TRP A 145 -6.41 -2.72 22.69
CA TRP A 145 -5.17 -3.49 22.60
C TRP A 145 -5.36 -4.96 22.20
N ASN A 146 -6.43 -5.62 22.68
CA ASN A 146 -6.68 -7.01 22.34
C ASN A 146 -6.84 -7.25 20.83
N ASN A 147 -7.32 -6.26 20.09
CA ASN A 147 -7.46 -6.30 18.65
C ASN A 147 -6.23 -5.68 17.95
N THR A 148 -5.83 -4.47 18.34
CA THR A 148 -4.81 -3.69 17.64
C THR A 148 -3.41 -4.28 17.74
N LYS A 149 -3.09 -5.04 18.83
CA LYS A 149 -1.82 -5.79 18.93
C LYS A 149 -1.61 -6.79 17.79
N SER A 150 -2.68 -7.21 17.10
CA SER A 150 -2.59 -8.08 15.91
C SER A 150 -1.81 -7.45 14.76
N LEU A 151 -1.70 -6.11 14.69
CA LEU A 151 -0.80 -5.43 13.76
C LEU A 151 0.64 -5.97 13.88
N PHE A 152 1.14 -6.09 15.11
CA PHE A 152 2.49 -6.57 15.38
C PHE A 152 2.67 -8.06 15.08
N TYR A 153 1.67 -8.87 15.34
CA TYR A 153 1.76 -10.32 15.17
C TYR A 153 1.57 -10.79 13.72
N SER A 154 0.72 -10.13 12.96
CA SER A 154 0.26 -10.62 11.66
C SER A 154 0.62 -9.74 10.46
N ILE A 155 1.01 -8.48 10.66
CA ILE A 155 1.26 -7.54 9.56
C ILE A 155 2.71 -7.11 9.48
N LEU A 156 3.35 -6.79 10.60
CA LEU A 156 4.70 -6.24 10.59
C LEU A 156 5.75 -7.30 10.22
N PRO A 157 6.74 -6.96 9.37
CA PRO A 157 7.72 -7.90 8.85
C PRO A 157 8.75 -8.29 9.93
N ARG A 158 9.25 -9.53 9.86
CA ARG A 158 10.30 -10.06 10.75
C ARG A 158 11.70 -9.67 10.24
N ASN A 159 11.95 -8.36 10.15
CA ASN A 159 13.25 -7.77 9.81
C ASN A 159 13.58 -6.66 10.82
N ASN A 160 14.71 -5.96 10.66
CA ASN A 160 15.03 -4.80 11.49
C ASN A 160 14.04 -3.67 11.21
N LEU A 161 13.22 -3.31 12.18
CA LEU A 161 12.12 -2.37 12.05
C LEU A 161 12.10 -1.38 13.21
N LEU A 162 12.04 -0.09 12.89
CA LEU A 162 11.70 0.96 13.84
C LEU A 162 10.18 1.15 13.86
N ILE A 163 9.55 0.95 15.00
CA ILE A 163 8.13 1.16 15.22
C ILE A 163 7.95 2.46 15.99
N GLU A 164 7.50 3.50 15.30
CA GLU A 164 7.14 4.76 15.93
C GLU A 164 5.66 4.80 16.26
N TYR A 165 5.31 5.52 17.31
CA TYR A 165 3.92 5.88 17.58
C TYR A 165 3.84 7.36 17.96
N ALA A 166 2.88 8.05 17.33
CA ALA A 166 2.55 9.43 17.68
C ALA A 166 1.44 9.39 18.73
N GLU A 167 1.71 10.02 19.88
CA GLU A 167 0.76 10.09 20.98
C GLU A 167 0.77 11.49 21.58
N THR A 168 -0.42 12.05 21.74
CA THR A 168 -0.65 13.24 22.54
C THR A 168 -1.46 12.85 23.78
N PRO A 169 -1.29 13.52 24.92
CA PRO A 169 -2.16 13.30 26.08
C PRO A 169 -3.62 13.47 25.64
N ALA A 170 -4.41 12.42 25.77
CA ALA A 170 -5.85 12.49 25.62
C ALA A 170 -6.47 13.42 26.69
N MET A 171 -7.75 13.74 26.59
CA MET A 171 -8.43 14.63 27.52
C MET A 171 -8.24 14.29 29.01
N LEU A 172 -7.85 13.07 29.34
CA LEU A 172 -7.57 12.58 30.69
C LEU A 172 -6.07 12.57 31.06
N ASN A 173 -5.18 13.13 30.24
CA ASN A 173 -3.71 13.07 30.39
C ASN A 173 -3.15 11.64 30.53
N VAL A 174 -3.81 10.64 29.97
CA VAL A 174 -3.36 9.24 29.99
C VAL A 174 -2.67 8.92 28.67
N LEU A 175 -1.41 8.55 28.76
CA LEU A 175 -0.64 8.06 27.62
C LEU A 175 -0.86 6.53 27.51
N LEU A 176 -1.74 6.10 26.62
CA LEU A 176 -2.10 4.71 26.49
C LEU A 176 -1.12 3.92 25.62
N ASN A 177 -0.68 4.50 24.51
CA ASN A 177 0.17 3.82 23.55
C ASN A 177 1.56 3.52 24.16
N SER A 178 2.17 4.49 24.82
CA SER A 178 3.47 4.33 25.49
C SER A 178 3.47 3.26 26.58
N SER A 179 2.33 3.00 27.21
CA SER A 179 2.18 1.93 28.20
C SER A 179 2.15 0.51 27.60
N LYS A 180 1.85 0.38 26.31
CA LYS A 180 1.69 -0.91 25.61
C LYS A 180 2.74 -1.15 24.54
N ILE A 181 3.09 -0.11 23.75
CA ILE A 181 4.06 -0.23 22.65
C ILE A 181 5.46 0.03 23.23
N THR A 182 5.99 -0.94 23.96
CA THR A 182 7.30 -0.87 24.64
C THR A 182 8.35 -1.68 23.89
N ASN A 183 9.64 -1.35 24.07
CA ASN A 183 10.73 -2.17 23.53
C ASN A 183 10.63 -3.62 24.00
N THR A 184 10.32 -3.84 25.28
CA THR A 184 10.13 -5.19 25.82
C THR A 184 9.04 -5.96 25.08
N PHE A 185 7.89 -5.31 24.79
CA PHE A 185 6.82 -5.94 24.06
C PHE A 185 7.23 -6.29 22.62
N VAL A 186 7.75 -5.32 21.87
CA VAL A 186 8.04 -5.53 20.43
C VAL A 186 9.22 -6.50 20.25
N GLN A 187 10.25 -6.44 21.10
CA GLN A 187 11.39 -7.36 21.06
C GLN A 187 11.01 -8.77 21.50
N GLY A 188 10.00 -8.91 22.35
CA GLY A 188 9.41 -10.22 22.69
C GLY A 188 8.76 -10.90 21.47
N ILE A 189 8.38 -10.14 20.44
CA ILE A 189 7.85 -10.67 19.19
C ILE A 189 8.96 -10.92 18.17
N TYR A 190 9.87 -9.96 18.00
CA TYR A 190 11.03 -10.07 17.13
C TYR A 190 12.19 -9.20 17.66
N ALA A 191 13.33 -9.81 17.92
CA ALA A 191 14.48 -9.16 18.57
C ALA A 191 15.05 -7.94 17.80
N GLY A 192 14.89 -7.92 16.47
CA GLY A 192 15.34 -6.81 15.62
C GLY A 192 14.41 -5.59 15.60
N TRP A 193 13.32 -5.60 16.37
CA TRP A 193 12.42 -4.46 16.47
C TRP A 193 12.82 -3.51 17.58
N SER A 194 12.63 -2.22 17.33
CA SER A 194 12.74 -1.16 18.34
C SER A 194 11.54 -0.24 18.26
N THR A 195 11.26 0.49 19.34
CA THR A 195 10.15 1.43 19.37
C THR A 195 10.56 2.76 19.97
N GLN A 196 9.93 3.82 19.48
CA GLN A 196 10.05 5.17 20.05
C GLN A 196 8.77 5.96 19.90
N GLN A 197 8.53 6.83 20.86
CA GLN A 197 7.48 7.85 20.74
C GLN A 197 7.96 8.98 19.82
N THR A 198 7.06 9.50 19.00
CA THR A 198 7.35 10.61 18.09
C THR A 198 6.22 11.63 18.10
N VAL A 199 6.48 12.81 17.56
CA VAL A 199 5.47 13.87 17.41
C VAL A 199 5.32 14.18 15.92
N TYR A 200 4.10 14.00 15.44
CA TYR A 200 3.72 14.38 14.07
C TYR A 200 2.66 15.48 14.10
N PRO A 201 3.04 16.75 13.94
CA PRO A 201 2.11 17.87 14.04
C PRO A 201 0.87 17.76 13.15
N LYS A 202 1.04 17.15 11.97
CA LYS A 202 -0.05 16.88 11.02
C LYS A 202 -1.19 16.06 11.63
N TYR A 203 -0.91 15.19 12.61
CA TYR A 203 -1.89 14.24 13.15
C TYR A 203 -2.33 14.54 14.58
N LEU A 204 -1.79 15.61 15.22
CA LEU A 204 -2.00 15.88 16.65
C LEU A 204 -3.47 16.13 17.04
N ASN A 205 -4.27 16.71 16.14
CA ASN A 205 -5.67 17.04 16.39
C ASN A 205 -6.60 16.36 15.38
N CYS A 206 -6.18 15.23 14.83
CA CYS A 206 -6.92 14.53 13.81
C CYS A 206 -7.77 13.42 14.42
N HIS A 207 -9.04 13.33 14.03
CA HIS A 207 -9.89 12.20 14.39
C HIS A 207 -9.61 10.95 13.55
N ASP A 208 -9.03 11.14 12.37
CA ASP A 208 -8.61 10.05 11.50
C ASP A 208 -7.35 9.37 12.05
N ARG A 209 -7.17 8.11 11.71
CA ARG A 209 -6.02 7.30 12.10
C ARG A 209 -5.12 7.08 10.90
N TYR A 210 -3.83 7.12 11.14
CA TYR A 210 -2.85 6.98 10.06
C TYR A 210 -1.81 5.89 10.40
N LEU A 211 -1.41 5.15 9.38
CA LEU A 211 -0.23 4.31 9.40
C LEU A 211 0.72 4.83 8.33
N LEU A 212 1.94 5.19 8.73
CA LEU A 212 2.99 5.55 7.79
C LEU A 212 3.94 4.36 7.66
N ILE A 213 4.27 3.99 6.44
CA ILE A 213 5.19 2.90 6.13
C ILE A 213 6.33 3.49 5.31
N GLU A 214 7.56 3.43 5.85
CA GLU A 214 8.77 3.85 5.15
C GLU A 214 9.55 2.62 4.70
N MET A 215 9.82 2.56 3.40
CA MET A 215 10.58 1.50 2.75
C MET A 215 11.59 2.10 1.78
N PRO A 216 12.61 1.37 1.31
CA PRO A 216 13.61 1.91 0.41
C PRO A 216 13.00 2.60 -0.81
N GLY A 217 13.21 3.92 -0.94
CA GLY A 217 12.74 4.74 -2.07
C GLY A 217 11.26 5.13 -2.05
N HIS A 218 10.48 4.70 -1.04
CA HIS A 218 9.04 4.99 -0.98
C HIS A 218 8.56 5.23 0.45
N LYS A 219 7.52 6.05 0.55
CA LYS A 219 6.79 6.26 1.79
C LYS A 219 5.29 6.22 1.51
N VAL A 220 4.58 5.31 2.17
CA VAL A 220 3.13 5.15 2.04
C VAL A 220 2.44 5.63 3.30
N GLU A 221 1.45 6.48 3.14
CA GLU A 221 0.52 6.90 4.18
C GLU A 221 -0.80 6.16 3.98
N ILE A 222 -1.30 5.54 5.04
CA ILE A 222 -2.60 4.90 5.06
C ILE A 222 -3.48 5.68 6.03
N LEU A 223 -4.59 6.24 5.53
CA LEU A 223 -5.63 6.85 6.34
C LEU A 223 -6.73 5.81 6.58
N LEU A 224 -7.17 5.70 7.82
CA LEU A 224 -8.30 4.87 8.24
C LEU A 224 -9.41 5.76 8.80
N SER A 225 -10.61 5.64 8.26
CA SER A 225 -11.79 6.41 8.71
C SER A 225 -12.31 5.99 10.09
N SER A 226 -11.92 4.80 10.55
CA SER A 226 -12.28 4.23 11.85
C SER A 226 -11.03 3.72 12.55
N GLY A 227 -11.16 3.33 13.83
CA GLY A 227 -10.03 2.81 14.61
C GLY A 227 -9.42 1.55 14.03
N PHE A 228 -8.12 1.36 14.26
CA PHE A 228 -7.36 0.17 13.82
C PHE A 228 -7.99 -1.15 14.25
N GLU A 229 -8.68 -1.16 15.39
CA GLU A 229 -9.33 -2.35 15.91
C GLU A 229 -10.37 -2.95 14.96
N HIS A 230 -10.98 -2.11 14.07
CA HIS A 230 -11.98 -2.56 13.09
C HIS A 230 -11.41 -3.45 11.98
N ILE A 231 -10.09 -3.59 11.91
CA ILE A 231 -9.44 -4.58 11.04
C ILE A 231 -9.52 -5.99 11.64
N TRP A 232 -9.61 -6.11 12.99
CA TRP A 232 -9.55 -7.42 13.69
C TRP A 232 -10.76 -7.73 14.57
N LYS A 233 -11.66 -6.77 14.82
CA LYS A 233 -12.87 -7.01 15.61
C LYS A 233 -13.78 -8.03 14.92
N THR A 234 -14.47 -8.83 15.74
CA THR A 234 -15.52 -9.76 15.28
C THR A 234 -16.72 -9.01 14.68
N ASN A 235 -17.09 -7.89 15.28
CA ASN A 235 -18.16 -7.01 14.80
C ASN A 235 -17.55 -5.65 14.44
N PRO A 236 -16.90 -5.53 13.27
CA PRO A 236 -16.27 -4.29 12.85
C PRO A 236 -17.32 -3.28 12.36
N LYS A 237 -16.98 -2.00 12.38
CA LYS A 237 -17.71 -0.95 11.66
C LYS A 237 -17.23 -0.92 10.21
N GLU A 238 -17.98 -0.25 9.36
CA GLU A 238 -17.52 0.19 8.05
C GLU A 238 -16.16 0.88 8.15
N LEU A 239 -15.28 0.61 7.19
CA LEU A 239 -13.92 1.10 7.16
C LEU A 239 -13.56 1.60 5.76
N THR A 240 -13.20 2.86 5.66
CA THR A 240 -12.58 3.42 4.46
C THR A 240 -11.09 3.55 4.70
N CYS A 241 -10.29 2.97 3.81
CA CYS A 241 -8.84 3.06 3.80
C CYS A 241 -8.38 3.85 2.58
N VAL A 242 -7.53 4.87 2.77
CA VAL A 242 -6.91 5.62 1.68
C VAL A 242 -5.40 5.44 1.75
N PHE A 243 -4.83 4.81 0.73
CA PHE A 243 -3.40 4.54 0.61
C PHE A 243 -2.77 5.56 -0.34
N ARG A 244 -1.76 6.28 0.11
CA ARG A 244 -1.07 7.33 -0.65
C ARG A 244 0.43 7.10 -0.68
N ASN A 245 1.05 7.28 -1.84
CA ASN A 245 2.50 7.48 -1.88
C ASN A 245 2.79 8.95 -1.52
N VAL A 246 3.61 9.18 -0.49
CA VAL A 246 3.93 10.52 0.06
C VAL A 246 5.44 10.81 0.10
N GLY A 247 6.24 9.95 -0.51
CA GLY A 247 7.69 10.06 -0.60
C GLY A 247 8.23 9.88 -2.01
#